data_2b863f8552bcc9a97e5100a18270231d
#
_entry.id   2b863f8552bcc9a97e5100a18270231d
#
_cell.length_a   1.000
_cell.length_b   1.000
_cell.length_c   1.000
_cell.angle_alpha   90.00
_cell.angle_beta   90.00
_cell.angle_gamma   90.00
#
_symmetry.space_group_name_H-M   'P 1'
#
loop_
_entity.id
_entity.type
_entity.pdbx_description
1 polymer ?
#
loop_
_entity_poly.entity_id
_entity_poly.type
_entity_poly.pdbx_seq_one_letter_code
_entity_poly.pdbx_strand_id
1 'polypeptide(L)'
;MTPMRAERLTDRVCFHGEGPVWWDRWQQLRFVDMFAGDVLTLAGDQVVRTPVGSAIAAVIRPRLGGGAIVAREHDLAISNLDDLSDLTGFAGVDADAGMRCNEGGCDPDGGFWIGTLAYGFADGAGTLYRLDAGSLRPSAVVEGLNISNGLGWSPDGRTMYLNDSGGGTTWAFDYDPLEGPTDRRVFARGGAGVPDGLCVDAEGGVWTARYGAGQVHRYSAAGALDAVVEVPGVSRVTAC
;
A
#
# COMPACT_ATOMS: atom_id res chain seq x y z
N MET A 1 13.50 8.03 24.56
CA MET A 1 12.29 8.59 23.92
C MET A 1 11.06 8.07 24.67
N THR A 2 10.09 8.93 25.01
CA THR A 2 8.79 8.46 25.53
C THR A 2 8.11 7.72 24.36
N PRO A 3 7.66 6.46 24.53
CA PRO A 3 7.01 5.76 23.45
C PRO A 3 5.71 6.45 23.09
N MET A 4 5.52 6.74 21.81
CA MET A 4 4.23 7.15 21.27
C MET A 4 3.27 5.97 21.32
N ARG A 5 1.98 6.24 21.49
CA ARG A 5 0.97 5.20 21.58
C ARG A 5 -0.22 5.56 20.70
N ALA A 6 -0.63 4.61 19.86
CA ALA A 6 -1.83 4.78 19.05
C ALA A 6 -3.09 4.66 19.89
N GLU A 7 -4.12 5.43 19.53
CA GLU A 7 -5.46 5.35 20.09
C GLU A 7 -6.40 4.69 19.11
N ARG A 8 -7.35 3.93 19.64
CA ARG A 8 -8.33 3.23 18.82
C ARG A 8 -9.40 4.21 18.31
N LEU A 9 -9.53 4.32 16.99
CA LEU A 9 -10.52 5.21 16.36
C LEU A 9 -11.91 4.56 16.28
N THR A 10 -11.99 3.24 15.97
CA THR A 10 -13.25 2.51 15.82
C THR A 10 -13.21 1.19 16.57
N ASP A 11 -14.34 0.55 16.77
CA ASP A 11 -14.38 -0.88 17.06
C ASP A 11 -13.86 -1.68 15.87
N ARG A 12 -13.70 -3.00 16.02
CA ARG A 12 -13.26 -3.85 14.93
C ARG A 12 -14.30 -3.88 13.81
N VAL A 13 -13.95 -3.31 12.65
CA VAL A 13 -14.84 -3.14 11.50
C VAL A 13 -14.45 -3.96 10.28
N CYS A 14 -13.25 -4.59 10.29
CA CYS A 14 -12.74 -5.39 9.18
C CYS A 14 -12.02 -6.64 9.68
N PHE A 15 -11.83 -7.58 8.77
CA PHE A 15 -11.05 -8.80 9.02
C PHE A 15 -9.56 -8.54 8.77
N HIS A 16 -9.23 -7.90 7.64
CA HIS A 16 -7.87 -7.57 7.24
C HIS A 16 -7.85 -6.18 6.58
N GLY A 17 -7.70 -5.15 7.42
CA GLY A 17 -7.67 -3.77 6.96
C GLY A 17 -6.35 -3.43 6.30
N GLU A 18 -6.38 -2.74 5.12
CA GLU A 18 -5.21 -2.38 4.35
C GLU A 18 -5.38 -1.06 3.61
N GLY A 19 -4.26 -0.48 3.19
CA GLY A 19 -4.16 0.63 2.26
C GLY A 19 -4.96 1.87 2.64
N PRO A 20 -4.90 2.39 3.89
CA PRO A 20 -5.67 3.56 4.28
C PRO A 20 -5.28 4.77 3.44
N VAL A 21 -6.26 5.55 3.04
CA VAL A 21 -6.09 6.78 2.27
C VAL A 21 -7.11 7.83 2.68
N TRP A 22 -6.60 9.02 2.98
CA TRP A 22 -7.39 10.23 3.09
C TRP A 22 -7.29 11.02 1.78
N TRP A 23 -8.40 11.56 1.32
CA TRP A 23 -8.42 12.43 0.14
C TRP A 23 -9.32 13.63 0.39
N ASP A 24 -8.79 14.82 0.16
CA ASP A 24 -9.50 16.07 0.47
C ASP A 24 -10.85 16.19 -0.24
N ARG A 25 -10.96 15.71 -1.46
CA ARG A 25 -12.24 15.71 -2.18
C ARG A 25 -13.26 14.78 -1.56
N TRP A 26 -12.83 13.66 -0.98
CA TRP A 26 -13.75 12.74 -0.29
C TRP A 26 -14.12 13.21 1.11
N GLN A 27 -13.24 14.00 1.77
CA GLN A 27 -13.35 14.38 3.17
C GLN A 27 -13.61 13.18 4.10
N GLN A 28 -13.06 12.03 3.73
CA GLN A 28 -13.28 10.74 4.39
C GLN A 28 -12.02 9.89 4.29
N LEU A 29 -11.80 9.08 5.32
CA LEU A 29 -10.84 7.99 5.30
C LEU A 29 -11.46 6.79 4.59
N ARG A 30 -10.74 6.25 3.62
CA ARG A 30 -11.06 4.97 2.98
C ARG A 30 -9.92 4.00 3.16
N PHE A 31 -10.26 2.72 3.20
CA PHE A 31 -9.32 1.61 3.28
C PHE A 31 -10.02 0.36 2.74
N VAL A 32 -9.31 -0.75 2.62
CA VAL A 32 -9.91 -2.00 2.17
C VAL A 32 -10.01 -3.01 3.30
N ASP A 33 -11.02 -3.87 3.28
CA ASP A 33 -11.02 -5.16 3.98
C ASP A 33 -10.61 -6.21 2.95
N MET A 34 -9.29 -6.45 2.87
CA MET A 34 -8.67 -7.15 1.75
C MET A 34 -9.36 -8.47 1.43
N PHE A 35 -9.53 -9.34 2.41
CA PHE A 35 -10.08 -10.69 2.21
C PHE A 35 -11.61 -10.75 2.25
N ALA A 36 -12.30 -9.64 2.48
CA ALA A 36 -13.72 -9.52 2.28
C ALA A 36 -14.08 -9.01 0.89
N GLY A 37 -13.11 -8.48 0.14
CA GLY A 37 -13.32 -7.88 -1.16
C GLY A 37 -14.10 -6.57 -1.10
N ASP A 38 -13.92 -5.78 -0.03
CA ASP A 38 -14.67 -4.56 0.22
C ASP A 38 -13.75 -3.34 0.34
N VAL A 39 -14.24 -2.21 -0.17
CA VAL A 39 -13.77 -0.88 0.24
C VAL A 39 -14.61 -0.42 1.44
N LEU A 40 -13.95 0.06 2.48
CA LEU A 40 -14.56 0.65 3.65
C LEU A 40 -14.38 2.16 3.62
N THR A 41 -15.47 2.89 3.86
CA THR A 41 -15.47 4.35 3.99
C THR A 41 -15.91 4.72 5.39
N LEU A 42 -15.05 5.45 6.11
CA LEU A 42 -15.39 5.96 7.44
C LEU A 42 -16.13 7.29 7.29
N ALA A 43 -17.43 7.26 7.58
CA ALA A 43 -18.34 8.41 7.47
C ALA A 43 -18.85 8.79 8.87
N GLY A 44 -18.13 9.68 9.56
CA GLY A 44 -18.38 9.95 10.98
C GLY A 44 -18.17 8.69 11.82
N ASP A 45 -19.18 8.29 12.61
CA ASP A 45 -19.15 7.09 13.44
C ASP A 45 -19.56 5.80 12.70
N GLN A 46 -19.87 5.90 11.42
CA GLN A 46 -20.34 4.77 10.61
C GLN A 46 -19.27 4.31 9.62
N VAL A 47 -19.25 3.01 9.36
CA VAL A 47 -18.43 2.40 8.32
C VAL A 47 -19.33 1.87 7.22
N VAL A 48 -19.20 2.44 6.04
CA VAL A 48 -19.91 1.98 4.83
C VAL A 48 -19.01 1.00 4.11
N ARG A 49 -19.56 -0.15 3.71
CA ARG A 49 -18.89 -1.19 2.93
C ARG A 49 -19.37 -1.18 1.48
N THR A 50 -18.44 -1.17 0.54
CA THR A 50 -18.74 -1.23 -0.89
C THR A 50 -17.98 -2.42 -1.50
N PRO A 51 -18.66 -3.50 -1.91
CA PRO A 51 -18.02 -4.65 -2.54
C PRO A 51 -17.35 -4.26 -3.87
N VAL A 52 -16.14 -4.78 -4.12
CA VAL A 52 -15.41 -4.49 -5.37
C VAL A 52 -15.65 -5.54 -6.46
N GLY A 53 -16.50 -6.54 -6.21
CA GLY A 53 -16.79 -7.61 -7.17
C GLY A 53 -15.64 -8.59 -7.38
N SER A 54 -14.75 -8.75 -6.38
CA SER A 54 -13.64 -9.69 -6.36
C SER A 54 -13.47 -10.26 -4.95
N ALA A 55 -12.82 -11.42 -4.81
CA ALA A 55 -12.50 -12.00 -3.51
C ALA A 55 -11.45 -11.18 -2.72
N ILE A 56 -10.65 -10.40 -3.43
CA ILE A 56 -9.62 -9.52 -2.87
C ILE A 56 -9.89 -8.07 -3.29
N ALA A 57 -9.85 -7.17 -2.31
CA ALA A 57 -9.67 -5.74 -2.50
C ALA A 57 -8.28 -5.38 -1.97
N ALA A 58 -7.30 -5.23 -2.87
CA ALA A 58 -5.90 -5.03 -2.47
C ALA A 58 -5.65 -3.59 -2.02
N VAL A 59 -6.07 -2.61 -2.80
CA VAL A 59 -5.87 -1.18 -2.49
C VAL A 59 -6.88 -0.32 -3.23
N ILE A 60 -7.23 0.83 -2.63
CA ILE A 60 -7.96 1.91 -3.29
C ILE A 60 -7.12 3.18 -3.30
N ARG A 61 -7.09 3.90 -4.44
CA ARG A 61 -6.48 5.25 -4.53
C ARG A 61 -7.41 6.20 -5.29
N PRO A 62 -7.45 7.49 -4.90
CA PRO A 62 -8.28 8.48 -5.58
C PRO A 62 -7.72 8.79 -6.97
N ARG A 63 -8.61 9.22 -7.87
CA ARG A 63 -8.24 9.76 -9.19
C ARG A 63 -8.42 11.27 -9.20
N LEU A 64 -7.51 11.98 -9.86
CA LEU A 64 -7.57 13.45 -9.99
C LEU A 64 -8.89 13.93 -10.62
N GLY A 65 -9.43 13.19 -11.60
CA GLY A 65 -10.70 13.48 -12.26
C GLY A 65 -11.95 13.12 -11.45
N GLY A 66 -11.80 12.50 -10.28
CA GLY A 66 -12.86 11.97 -9.44
C GLY A 66 -12.98 10.45 -9.51
N GLY A 67 -13.71 9.88 -8.58
CA GLY A 67 -13.81 8.44 -8.40
C GLY A 67 -12.50 7.83 -7.86
N ALA A 68 -12.23 6.58 -8.21
CA ALA A 68 -11.09 5.85 -7.69
C ALA A 68 -10.56 4.82 -8.70
N ILE A 69 -9.33 4.39 -8.48
CA ILE A 69 -8.77 3.14 -8.97
C ILE A 69 -8.71 2.15 -7.81
N VAL A 70 -9.11 0.91 -8.07
CA VAL A 70 -9.10 -0.19 -7.10
C VAL A 70 -8.32 -1.35 -7.71
N ALA A 71 -7.28 -1.82 -7.02
CA ALA A 71 -6.65 -3.08 -7.37
C ALA A 71 -7.44 -4.21 -6.69
N ARG A 72 -7.81 -5.21 -7.50
CA ARG A 72 -8.50 -6.41 -7.08
C ARG A 72 -7.52 -7.59 -7.07
N GLU A 73 -8.01 -8.79 -7.02
CA GLU A 73 -7.16 -9.99 -6.93
C GLU A 73 -6.13 -10.07 -8.07
N HIS A 74 -6.60 -9.94 -9.33
CA HIS A 74 -5.77 -10.12 -10.53
C HIS A 74 -5.86 -8.95 -11.51
N ASP A 75 -6.64 -7.92 -11.19
CA ASP A 75 -6.90 -6.83 -12.12
C ASP A 75 -7.06 -5.48 -11.43
N LEU A 76 -7.10 -4.45 -12.23
CA LEU A 76 -7.42 -3.08 -11.85
C LEU A 76 -8.84 -2.74 -12.29
N ALA A 77 -9.59 -2.12 -11.39
CA ALA A 77 -10.90 -1.57 -11.66
C ALA A 77 -10.90 -0.05 -11.47
N ILE A 78 -11.74 0.63 -12.23
CA ILE A 78 -11.87 2.08 -12.21
C ILE A 78 -13.32 2.47 -11.96
N SER A 79 -13.52 3.51 -11.16
CA SER A 79 -14.79 4.21 -11.02
C SER A 79 -14.61 5.68 -11.35
N ASN A 80 -15.58 6.30 -12.01
CA ASN A 80 -15.63 7.75 -12.22
C ASN A 80 -16.44 8.45 -11.09
N LEU A 81 -17.20 7.66 -10.35
CA LEU A 81 -18.05 8.13 -9.25
C LEU A 81 -17.38 7.87 -7.89
N ASP A 82 -17.52 8.83 -6.98
CA ASP A 82 -16.90 8.73 -5.65
C ASP A 82 -17.57 7.64 -4.77
N ASP A 83 -18.80 7.21 -5.08
CA ASP A 83 -19.52 6.13 -4.41
C ASP A 83 -19.19 4.72 -4.93
N LEU A 84 -18.33 4.64 -5.96
CA LEU A 84 -17.89 3.41 -6.63
C LEU A 84 -19.01 2.62 -7.33
N SER A 85 -20.18 3.19 -7.55
CA SER A 85 -21.34 2.48 -8.12
C SER A 85 -21.15 2.06 -9.58
N ASP A 86 -20.19 2.68 -10.30
CA ASP A 86 -19.82 2.35 -11.68
C ASP A 86 -18.48 1.58 -11.78
N LEU A 87 -18.01 0.97 -10.68
CA LEU A 87 -16.70 0.29 -10.64
C LEU A 87 -16.62 -0.82 -11.68
N THR A 88 -15.69 -0.69 -12.62
CA THR A 88 -15.52 -1.61 -13.75
C THR A 88 -14.06 -2.01 -13.94
N GLY A 89 -13.80 -3.31 -14.11
CA GLY A 89 -12.46 -3.82 -14.42
C GLY A 89 -11.99 -3.38 -15.80
N PHE A 90 -10.71 -3.04 -15.94
CA PHE A 90 -10.17 -2.55 -17.21
C PHE A 90 -8.79 -3.11 -17.58
N ALA A 91 -7.97 -3.58 -16.63
CA ALA A 91 -6.61 -4.04 -16.91
C ALA A 91 -6.23 -5.22 -16.01
N GLY A 92 -5.79 -6.34 -16.59
CA GLY A 92 -5.15 -7.43 -15.83
C GLY A 92 -3.77 -7.02 -15.34
N VAL A 93 -3.40 -7.45 -14.13
CA VAL A 93 -2.06 -7.24 -13.55
C VAL A 93 -1.22 -8.48 -13.74
N ASP A 94 -1.67 -9.62 -13.21
CA ASP A 94 -1.02 -10.92 -13.32
C ASP A 94 -2.10 -11.97 -13.62
N ALA A 95 -1.84 -12.79 -14.64
CA ALA A 95 -2.78 -13.83 -15.07
C ALA A 95 -2.54 -15.17 -14.37
N ASP A 96 -1.46 -15.30 -13.57
CA ASP A 96 -1.19 -16.54 -12.83
C ASP A 96 -2.14 -16.65 -11.63
N ALA A 97 -2.96 -17.69 -11.61
CA ALA A 97 -3.89 -17.97 -10.52
C ALA A 97 -3.22 -18.24 -9.17
N GLY A 98 -1.91 -18.51 -9.16
CA GLY A 98 -1.10 -18.63 -7.96
C GLY A 98 -0.67 -17.28 -7.35
N MET A 99 -0.90 -16.19 -8.06
CA MET A 99 -0.52 -14.82 -7.67
C MET A 99 -1.73 -14.00 -7.27
N ARG A 100 -1.53 -12.91 -6.53
CA ARG A 100 -2.53 -11.87 -6.27
C ARG A 100 -1.91 -10.50 -6.10
N CYS A 101 -2.69 -9.47 -6.36
CA CYS A 101 -2.33 -8.11 -5.95
C CYS A 101 -2.28 -8.00 -4.41
N ASN A 102 -1.42 -7.11 -3.92
CA ASN A 102 -1.23 -6.89 -2.48
C ASN A 102 -1.34 -5.41 -2.10
N GLU A 103 -0.28 -4.63 -2.15
CA GLU A 103 -0.26 -3.23 -1.76
C GLU A 103 0.14 -2.35 -2.96
N GLY A 104 -0.30 -1.10 -2.95
CA GLY A 104 -0.01 -0.17 -4.04
C GLY A 104 -0.26 1.29 -3.67
N GLY A 105 0.16 2.19 -4.55
CA GLY A 105 0.06 3.62 -4.35
C GLY A 105 0.16 4.41 -5.65
N CYS A 106 0.20 5.73 -5.52
CA CYS A 106 0.46 6.60 -6.67
C CYS A 106 1.83 7.25 -6.50
N ASP A 107 2.59 7.34 -7.58
CA ASP A 107 3.80 8.14 -7.62
C ASP A 107 3.46 9.66 -7.68
N PRO A 108 4.46 10.54 -7.47
CA PRO A 108 4.26 11.99 -7.51
C PRO A 108 3.70 12.51 -8.84
N ASP A 109 3.88 11.77 -9.93
CA ASP A 109 3.47 12.17 -11.29
C ASP A 109 2.11 11.56 -11.68
N GLY A 110 1.47 10.82 -10.78
CA GLY A 110 0.12 10.25 -10.93
C GLY A 110 0.08 8.88 -11.60
N GLY A 111 1.22 8.21 -11.75
CA GLY A 111 1.29 6.79 -12.09
C GLY A 111 0.77 5.93 -10.93
N PHE A 112 0.00 4.89 -11.23
CA PHE A 112 -0.48 3.95 -10.23
C PHE A 112 0.44 2.72 -10.16
N TRP A 113 0.80 2.31 -8.96
CA TRP A 113 1.69 1.18 -8.70
C TRP A 113 0.96 0.09 -7.92
N ILE A 114 1.23 -1.16 -8.26
CA ILE A 114 0.64 -2.32 -7.59
C ILE A 114 1.65 -3.47 -7.51
N GLY A 115 1.86 -3.95 -6.32
CA GLY A 115 2.69 -5.11 -6.05
C GLY A 115 1.87 -6.40 -6.00
N THR A 116 2.53 -7.52 -6.33
CA THR A 116 1.98 -8.86 -6.25
C THR A 116 2.75 -9.74 -5.28
N LEU A 117 2.14 -10.84 -4.88
CA LEU A 117 2.76 -11.94 -4.18
C LEU A 117 2.13 -13.28 -4.59
N ALA A 118 2.87 -14.36 -4.40
CA ALA A 118 2.33 -15.71 -4.56
C ALA A 118 1.51 -16.12 -3.34
N TYR A 119 0.34 -16.76 -3.54
CA TYR A 119 -0.45 -17.33 -2.43
C TYR A 119 0.34 -18.32 -1.57
N GLY A 120 1.27 -19.03 -2.18
CA GLY A 120 2.19 -19.93 -1.49
C GLY A 120 3.40 -19.26 -0.85
N PHE A 121 3.51 -17.93 -0.92
CA PHE A 121 4.65 -17.14 -0.41
C PHE A 121 5.99 -17.60 -0.97
N ALA A 122 6.02 -18.00 -2.25
CA ALA A 122 7.24 -18.40 -2.91
C ALA A 122 8.22 -17.22 -3.00
N ASP A 123 9.47 -17.46 -2.62
CA ASP A 123 10.52 -16.47 -2.67
C ASP A 123 10.77 -15.98 -4.11
N GLY A 124 10.90 -14.69 -4.27
CA GLY A 124 11.21 -14.05 -5.56
C GLY A 124 10.07 -14.05 -6.58
N ALA A 125 8.86 -14.51 -6.21
CA ALA A 125 7.72 -14.58 -7.13
C ALA A 125 6.98 -13.24 -7.27
N GLY A 126 7.13 -12.34 -6.32
CA GLY A 126 6.45 -11.04 -6.31
C GLY A 126 7.06 -10.05 -7.31
N THR A 127 6.20 -9.24 -7.88
CA THR A 127 6.55 -8.20 -8.86
C THR A 127 5.83 -6.90 -8.50
N LEU A 128 6.51 -5.77 -8.66
CA LEU A 128 5.90 -4.44 -8.61
C LEU A 128 5.66 -3.96 -10.04
N TYR A 129 4.41 -3.63 -10.34
CA TYR A 129 3.94 -3.12 -11.63
C TYR A 129 3.65 -1.64 -11.54
N ARG A 130 3.80 -0.92 -12.66
CA ARG A 130 3.41 0.47 -12.86
C ARG A 130 2.38 0.59 -13.98
N LEU A 131 1.33 1.36 -13.73
CA LEU A 131 0.37 1.81 -14.71
C LEU A 131 0.56 3.31 -14.92
N ASP A 132 1.12 3.70 -16.06
CA ASP A 132 1.29 5.11 -16.41
C ASP A 132 -0.05 5.79 -16.70
N ALA A 133 -0.11 7.10 -16.46
CA ALA A 133 -1.30 7.90 -16.77
C ALA A 133 -1.70 7.75 -18.24
N GLY A 134 -2.97 7.38 -18.46
CA GLY A 134 -3.51 7.13 -19.80
C GLY A 134 -3.16 5.77 -20.41
N SER A 135 -2.34 4.93 -19.75
CA SER A 135 -2.12 3.54 -20.16
C SER A 135 -3.32 2.66 -19.74
N LEU A 136 -3.52 1.59 -20.49
CA LEU A 136 -4.49 0.53 -20.20
C LEU A 136 -3.82 -0.78 -19.79
N ARG A 137 -2.49 -0.79 -19.61
CA ARG A 137 -1.73 -1.99 -19.26
C ARG A 137 -0.62 -1.65 -18.26
N PRO A 138 -0.60 -2.31 -17.10
CA PRO A 138 0.53 -2.22 -16.17
C PRO A 138 1.77 -2.88 -16.81
N SER A 139 2.94 -2.35 -16.51
CA SER A 139 4.25 -2.92 -16.87
C SER A 139 5.00 -3.34 -15.63
N ALA A 140 5.68 -4.48 -15.67
CA ALA A 140 6.57 -4.93 -14.59
C ALA A 140 7.79 -4.00 -14.51
N VAL A 141 8.11 -3.54 -13.29
CA VAL A 141 9.19 -2.59 -13.04
C VAL A 141 10.23 -3.14 -12.07
N VAL A 142 9.79 -3.78 -10.98
CA VAL A 142 10.70 -4.43 -10.02
C VAL A 142 10.25 -5.87 -9.83
N GLU A 143 11.14 -6.79 -10.18
CA GLU A 143 10.89 -8.23 -10.05
C GLU A 143 11.73 -8.84 -8.92
N GLY A 144 11.45 -10.11 -8.59
CA GLY A 144 12.21 -10.86 -7.60
C GLY A 144 11.94 -10.41 -6.16
N LEU A 145 10.74 -9.88 -5.89
CA LEU A 145 10.27 -9.59 -4.55
C LEU A 145 9.64 -10.85 -3.95
N ASN A 146 9.69 -10.99 -2.62
CA ASN A 146 9.00 -12.08 -1.96
C ASN A 146 7.53 -11.70 -1.72
N ILE A 147 7.31 -10.58 -1.05
CA ILE A 147 5.99 -10.02 -0.79
C ILE A 147 6.07 -8.52 -1.02
N SER A 148 5.70 -8.05 -2.22
CA SER A 148 5.64 -6.62 -2.49
C SER A 148 4.58 -5.98 -1.60
N ASN A 149 4.98 -4.99 -0.81
CA ASN A 149 4.12 -4.36 0.19
C ASN A 149 4.24 -2.83 0.13
N GLY A 150 4.13 -2.14 1.26
CA GLY A 150 4.06 -0.69 1.33
C GLY A 150 5.09 0.01 0.47
N LEU A 151 4.67 1.03 -0.26
CA LEU A 151 5.54 1.87 -1.08
C LEU A 151 5.23 3.35 -0.89
N GLY A 152 6.25 4.19 -1.11
CA GLY A 152 6.14 5.64 -0.99
C GLY A 152 7.35 6.35 -1.60
N TRP A 153 7.24 7.66 -1.74
CA TRP A 153 8.28 8.50 -2.32
C TRP A 153 8.71 9.58 -1.35
N SER A 154 9.99 9.96 -1.42
CA SER A 154 10.50 11.14 -0.71
C SER A 154 9.76 12.41 -1.13
N PRO A 155 9.70 13.45 -0.29
CA PRO A 155 8.99 14.69 -0.62
C PRO A 155 9.49 15.40 -1.89
N ASP A 156 10.75 15.18 -2.28
CA ASP A 156 11.32 15.70 -3.52
C ASP A 156 11.09 14.79 -4.74
N GLY A 157 10.42 13.64 -4.54
CA GLY A 157 10.09 12.68 -5.58
C GLY A 157 11.28 11.91 -6.15
N ARG A 158 12.48 11.98 -5.53
CA ARG A 158 13.71 11.39 -6.10
C ARG A 158 14.10 10.04 -5.51
N THR A 159 13.47 9.64 -4.43
CA THR A 159 13.70 8.34 -3.80
C THR A 159 12.38 7.61 -3.67
N MET A 160 12.33 6.37 -4.17
CA MET A 160 11.23 5.45 -3.93
C MET A 160 11.62 4.49 -2.80
N TYR A 161 10.70 4.24 -1.89
CA TYR A 161 10.82 3.24 -0.83
C TYR A 161 9.82 2.11 -1.06
N LEU A 162 10.25 0.87 -0.82
CA LEU A 162 9.44 -0.33 -1.02
C LEU A 162 9.70 -1.34 0.08
N ASN A 163 8.66 -1.79 0.75
CA ASN A 163 8.73 -2.91 1.69
C ASN A 163 8.64 -4.25 0.96
N ASP A 164 9.58 -5.13 1.24
CA ASP A 164 9.53 -6.55 0.91
C ASP A 164 9.40 -7.34 2.21
N SER A 165 8.16 -7.69 2.57
CA SER A 165 7.85 -8.29 3.86
C SER A 165 8.51 -9.66 4.04
N GLY A 166 8.51 -10.51 3.00
CA GLY A 166 9.10 -11.85 3.07
C GLY A 166 10.61 -11.81 3.31
N GLY A 167 11.30 -10.81 2.76
CA GLY A 167 12.73 -10.54 3.00
C GLY A 167 13.02 -9.72 4.25
N GLY A 168 11.99 -9.22 4.95
CA GLY A 168 12.13 -8.37 6.14
C GLY A 168 12.89 -7.07 5.84
N THR A 169 12.79 -6.55 4.62
CA THR A 169 13.63 -5.45 4.12
C THR A 169 12.76 -4.32 3.58
N THR A 170 13.12 -3.10 3.95
CA THR A 170 12.70 -1.88 3.24
C THR A 170 13.81 -1.51 2.27
N TRP A 171 13.48 -1.44 0.98
CA TRP A 171 14.39 -1.03 -0.08
C TRP A 171 14.25 0.48 -0.34
N ALA A 172 15.33 1.12 -0.78
CA ALA A 172 15.31 2.43 -1.41
C ALA A 172 15.85 2.30 -2.84
N PHE A 173 15.31 3.15 -3.71
CA PHE A 173 15.71 3.27 -5.11
C PHE A 173 15.91 4.75 -5.43
N ASP A 174 16.86 5.07 -6.28
CA ASP A 174 16.82 6.35 -6.96
C ASP A 174 15.65 6.33 -7.94
N TYR A 175 14.87 7.41 -8.00
CA TYR A 175 13.64 7.44 -8.78
C TYR A 175 13.64 8.61 -9.75
N ASP A 176 13.34 8.30 -10.99
CA ASP A 176 13.03 9.25 -12.05
C ASP A 176 11.69 8.87 -12.68
N PRO A 177 10.76 9.82 -12.90
CA PRO A 177 9.42 9.50 -13.44
C PRO A 177 9.44 8.86 -14.83
N LEU A 178 10.46 9.14 -15.65
CA LEU A 178 10.56 8.60 -17.01
C LEU A 178 11.35 7.29 -17.06
N GLU A 179 12.42 7.18 -16.29
CA GLU A 179 13.30 6.01 -16.28
C GLU A 179 12.85 4.94 -15.25
N GLY A 180 12.07 5.36 -14.24
CA GLY A 180 11.64 4.49 -13.14
C GLY A 180 12.69 4.36 -12.02
N PRO A 181 12.55 3.33 -11.16
CA PRO A 181 13.45 3.10 -10.03
C PRO A 181 14.75 2.43 -10.48
N THR A 182 15.89 2.96 -10.02
CA THR A 182 17.24 2.44 -10.24
C THR A 182 18.00 2.31 -8.92
N ASP A 183 19.19 1.79 -8.93
CA ASP A 183 20.13 1.74 -7.78
C ASP A 183 19.48 1.18 -6.48
N ARG A 184 18.84 0.01 -6.61
CA ARG A 184 18.22 -0.70 -5.47
C ARG A 184 19.22 -0.91 -4.34
N ARG A 185 18.90 -0.41 -3.15
CA ARG A 185 19.75 -0.53 -1.95
C ARG A 185 18.91 -0.79 -0.71
N VAL A 186 19.50 -1.41 0.30
CA VAL A 186 18.84 -1.61 1.60
C VAL A 186 18.71 -0.26 2.28
N PHE A 187 17.47 0.14 2.60
CA PHE A 187 17.18 1.30 3.44
C PHE A 187 17.12 0.92 4.91
N ALA A 188 16.34 -0.12 5.24
CA ALA A 188 16.24 -0.68 6.59
C ALA A 188 16.02 -2.19 6.52
N ARG A 189 16.53 -2.94 7.49
CA ARG A 189 16.37 -4.39 7.57
C ARG A 189 16.23 -4.87 9.00
N GLY A 190 15.40 -5.89 9.20
CA GLY A 190 15.21 -6.54 10.50
C GLY A 190 14.37 -5.70 11.47
N GLY A 191 14.59 -5.90 12.78
CA GLY A 191 13.77 -5.33 13.85
C GLY A 191 12.59 -6.24 14.24
N ALA A 192 11.72 -5.75 15.11
CA ALA A 192 10.53 -6.47 15.54
C ALA A 192 9.51 -6.60 14.40
N GLY A 193 8.97 -7.79 14.19
CA GLY A 193 8.03 -8.09 13.09
C GLY A 193 8.64 -7.91 11.69
N VAL A 194 7.79 -7.90 10.68
CA VAL A 194 8.20 -7.65 9.28
C VAL A 194 7.61 -6.33 8.77
N PRO A 195 8.29 -5.63 7.83
CA PRO A 195 7.74 -4.40 7.25
C PRO A 195 6.51 -4.73 6.41
N ASP A 196 5.44 -3.94 6.57
CA ASP A 196 4.17 -4.11 5.88
C ASP A 196 3.81 -2.82 5.11
N GLY A 197 2.67 -2.19 5.33
CA GLY A 197 2.35 -0.91 4.70
C GLY A 197 3.33 0.20 5.09
N LEU A 198 3.47 1.21 4.22
CA LEU A 198 4.44 2.29 4.37
C LEU A 198 3.82 3.62 3.96
N CYS A 199 4.21 4.70 4.65
CA CYS A 199 4.00 6.06 4.19
C CYS A 199 5.24 6.93 4.46
N VAL A 200 5.33 8.06 3.77
CA VAL A 200 6.45 9.02 3.93
C VAL A 200 5.88 10.35 4.38
N ASP A 201 6.42 10.92 5.44
CA ASP A 201 5.99 12.22 5.94
C ASP A 201 6.66 13.40 5.18
N ALA A 202 6.16 14.61 5.43
CA ALA A 202 6.66 15.82 4.78
C ALA A 202 8.13 16.17 5.12
N GLU A 203 8.68 15.57 6.18
CA GLU A 203 10.08 15.73 6.59
C GLU A 203 11.00 14.68 5.95
N GLY A 204 10.43 13.75 5.15
CA GLY A 204 11.13 12.63 4.53
C GLY A 204 11.32 11.43 5.47
N GLY A 205 10.64 11.41 6.62
CA GLY A 205 10.60 10.26 7.50
C GLY A 205 9.75 9.12 6.91
N VAL A 206 10.29 7.90 6.94
CA VAL A 206 9.63 6.71 6.40
C VAL A 206 8.97 5.95 7.53
N TRP A 207 7.64 5.91 7.53
CA TRP A 207 6.84 5.17 8.49
C TRP A 207 6.52 3.79 7.93
N THR A 208 6.71 2.76 8.73
CA THR A 208 6.50 1.37 8.32
C THR A 208 5.71 0.63 9.38
N ALA A 209 4.57 0.10 9.01
CA ALA A 209 3.82 -0.84 9.84
C ALA A 209 4.64 -2.11 10.07
N ARG A 210 4.60 -2.65 11.30
CA ARG A 210 5.39 -3.82 11.71
C ARG A 210 4.47 -4.98 12.03
N TYR A 211 4.16 -5.78 11.00
CA TYR A 211 3.31 -6.97 11.13
C TYR A 211 3.97 -7.98 12.07
N GLY A 212 3.25 -8.41 13.08
CA GLY A 212 3.71 -9.33 14.12
C GLY A 212 4.30 -8.64 15.36
N ALA A 213 4.55 -7.31 15.33
CA ALA A 213 5.16 -6.58 16.44
C ALA A 213 4.18 -5.67 17.21
N GLY A 214 3.02 -5.35 16.64
CA GLY A 214 2.10 -4.39 17.27
C GLY A 214 2.64 -2.96 17.28
N GLN A 215 3.45 -2.59 16.29
CA GLN A 215 4.15 -1.33 16.24
C GLN A 215 4.10 -0.69 14.85
N VAL A 216 4.34 0.63 14.80
CA VAL A 216 4.75 1.36 13.62
C VAL A 216 6.13 1.97 13.91
N HIS A 217 7.07 1.79 13.00
CA HIS A 217 8.41 2.35 13.10
C HIS A 217 8.55 3.55 12.17
N ARG A 218 9.19 4.63 12.64
CA ARG A 218 9.64 5.73 11.80
C ARG A 218 11.14 5.66 11.63
N TYR A 219 11.60 5.75 10.41
CA TYR A 219 13.01 5.89 10.08
C TYR A 219 13.25 7.31 9.53
N SER A 220 14.35 7.93 9.93
CA SER A 220 14.81 9.16 9.28
C SER A 220 15.11 8.92 7.79
N ALA A 221 15.24 9.97 7.00
CA ALA A 221 15.64 9.86 5.59
C ALA A 221 17.00 9.15 5.39
N ALA A 222 17.83 9.08 6.43
CA ALA A 222 19.11 8.34 6.44
C ALA A 222 18.97 6.86 6.84
N GLY A 223 17.74 6.36 7.09
CA GLY A 223 17.49 4.97 7.48
C GLY A 223 17.69 4.65 8.97
N ALA A 224 17.90 5.65 9.81
CA ALA A 224 18.00 5.45 11.26
C ALA A 224 16.61 5.42 11.91
N LEU A 225 16.32 4.39 12.72
CA LEU A 225 15.07 4.32 13.51
C LEU A 225 15.06 5.47 14.53
N ASP A 226 14.12 6.39 14.41
CA ASP A 226 14.01 7.58 15.27
C ASP A 226 12.71 7.69 16.06
N ALA A 227 11.68 6.91 15.71
CA ALA A 227 10.46 6.82 16.50
C ALA A 227 9.80 5.44 16.40
N VAL A 228 9.07 5.08 17.46
CA VAL A 228 8.24 3.88 17.54
C VAL A 228 6.89 4.26 18.12
N VAL A 229 5.82 3.82 17.46
CA VAL A 229 4.44 3.92 17.94
C VAL A 229 3.97 2.54 18.35
N GLU A 230 3.60 2.37 19.61
CA GLU A 230 2.96 1.14 20.10
C GLU A 230 1.47 1.14 19.71
N VAL A 231 0.97 0.00 19.23
CA VAL A 231 -0.46 -0.21 18.88
C VAL A 231 -1.07 -1.20 19.87
N PRO A 232 -1.69 -0.74 20.95
CA PRO A 232 -2.15 -1.61 22.04
C PRO A 232 -3.23 -2.61 21.59
N GLY A 233 -3.07 -3.87 21.99
CA GLY A 233 -4.04 -4.93 21.72
C GLY A 233 -4.03 -5.46 20.28
N VAL A 234 -3.10 -4.99 19.45
CA VAL A 234 -2.92 -5.43 18.06
C VAL A 234 -1.51 -5.95 17.88
N SER A 235 -1.35 -7.17 17.35
CA SER A 235 -0.02 -7.69 16.99
C SER A 235 0.28 -7.52 15.50
N ARG A 236 -0.73 -7.45 14.66
CA ARG A 236 -0.61 -7.41 13.20
C ARG A 236 -1.04 -6.02 12.72
N VAL A 237 -0.10 -5.07 12.75
CA VAL A 237 -0.28 -3.74 12.17
C VAL A 237 0.08 -3.87 10.69
N THR A 238 -0.89 -3.65 9.82
CA THR A 238 -0.77 -3.90 8.38
C THR A 238 -0.40 -2.65 7.60
N ALA A 239 -0.90 -1.49 8.00
CA ALA A 239 -0.65 -0.21 7.31
C ALA A 239 -0.51 0.97 8.28
N CYS A 240 -0.01 2.11 7.81
CA CYS A 240 0.10 3.37 8.54
C CYS A 240 -0.03 4.59 7.62
#